data_e1c653b2b71aacf921abcaef4ff7ca1c
#
_entry.id   e1c653b2b71aacf921abcaef4ff7ca1c
#
_cell.length_a   1.000
_cell.length_b   1.000
_cell.length_c   1.000
_cell.angle_alpha   90.00
_cell.angle_beta   90.00
_cell.angle_gamma   90.00
#
_symmetry.space_group_name_H-M   'P 1'
#
loop_
_entity.id
_entity.type
_entity.pdbx_description
1 polymer ?
#
loop_
_entity_poly.entity_id
_entity_poly.type
_entity_poly.pdbx_seq_one_letter_code
_entity_poly.pdbx_strand_id
1 'polypeptide(L)'
;SCTGEQMAGVMAMGADGVWCASVFLPTMEAETSDNIKEKMVAASSSHTVRSKSRTGKHSRQLSSPWVEAWEGKDAPEPLPMPLQTMVSEPALKKVADQAAIGHEGAKQLETYWVGQGIGLVNETITAGQTVQNFKEEFIDSYERINGFFSDE
;
A
#
# COMPACT_ATOMS: atom_id res chain seq x y z
N SER A 1 -4.58 1.42 9.18
CA SER A 1 -5.69 2.31 8.88
C SER A 1 -5.39 3.12 7.64
N CYS A 2 -6.39 3.48 6.83
CA CYS A 2 -6.25 4.28 5.62
C CYS A 2 -7.24 5.43 5.55
N THR A 3 -8.16 5.54 6.52
CA THR A 3 -9.13 6.63 6.62
C THR A 3 -9.28 7.11 8.05
N GLY A 4 -9.77 8.35 8.23
CA GLY A 4 -10.08 8.92 9.53
C GLY A 4 -11.25 8.23 10.22
N GLU A 5 -12.22 7.71 9.45
CA GLU A 5 -13.30 6.86 9.97
C GLU A 5 -12.78 5.58 10.64
N GLN A 6 -11.82 4.91 9.99
CA GLN A 6 -11.16 3.73 10.57
C GLN A 6 -10.37 4.11 11.82
N MET A 7 -9.72 5.27 11.83
CA MET A 7 -9.01 5.80 12.99
C MET A 7 -9.98 6.04 14.15
N ALA A 8 -11.11 6.70 13.90
CA ALA A 8 -12.14 6.94 14.91
C ALA A 8 -12.66 5.62 15.50
N GLY A 9 -12.93 4.62 14.65
CA GLY A 9 -13.39 3.30 15.08
C GLY A 9 -12.42 2.58 16.00
N VAL A 10 -11.13 2.51 15.66
CA VAL A 10 -10.15 1.81 16.51
C VAL A 10 -9.82 2.60 17.80
N MET A 11 -9.85 3.92 17.75
CA MET A 11 -9.69 4.76 18.95
C MET A 11 -10.89 4.60 19.90
N ALA A 12 -12.11 4.48 19.38
CA ALA A 12 -13.29 4.15 20.20
C ALA A 12 -13.17 2.77 20.87
N MET A 13 -12.43 1.83 20.29
CA MET A 13 -12.11 0.53 20.90
C MET A 13 -10.93 0.57 21.89
N GLY A 14 -10.33 1.73 22.12
CA GLY A 14 -9.28 1.92 23.13
C GLY A 14 -7.85 2.06 22.56
N ALA A 15 -7.67 2.24 21.26
CA ALA A 15 -6.35 2.58 20.72
C ALA A 15 -6.01 4.05 20.99
N ASP A 16 -4.73 4.33 21.32
CA ASP A 16 -4.25 5.71 21.49
C ASP A 16 -3.97 6.43 20.15
N GLY A 17 -3.93 5.69 19.06
CA GLY A 17 -3.70 6.22 17.73
C GLY A 17 -3.58 5.12 16.67
N VAL A 18 -3.20 5.50 15.45
CA VAL A 18 -3.06 4.59 14.32
C VAL A 18 -1.72 4.74 13.64
N TRP A 19 -1.20 3.62 13.15
CA TRP A 19 -0.05 3.61 12.27
C TRP A 19 -0.52 3.47 10.82
N CYS A 20 -0.18 4.46 9.98
CA CYS A 20 -0.54 4.52 8.58
C CYS A 20 0.73 4.59 7.72
N ALA A 21 0.82 3.78 6.69
CA ALA A 21 1.92 3.81 5.73
C ALA A 21 1.39 3.88 4.28
N SER A 22 0.57 2.90 3.87
CA SER A 22 0.15 2.75 2.46
C SER A 22 -0.54 3.97 1.88
N VAL A 23 -1.29 4.72 2.68
CA VAL A 23 -1.99 5.93 2.26
C VAL A 23 -1.04 7.09 1.88
N PHE A 24 0.18 7.08 2.40
CA PHE A 24 1.19 8.09 2.09
C PHE A 24 2.09 7.73 0.90
N LEU A 25 2.09 6.46 0.46
CA LEU A 25 2.94 6.03 -0.66
C LEU A 25 2.57 6.68 -2.01
N PRO A 26 1.29 6.92 -2.35
CA PRO A 26 0.93 7.60 -3.58
C PRO A 26 0.84 9.12 -3.44
N THR A 27 1.29 9.72 -2.34
CA THR A 27 1.29 11.19 -2.20
C THR A 27 2.29 11.86 -3.13
N MET A 28 2.07 13.14 -3.42
CA MET A 28 2.92 13.92 -4.34
C MET A 28 4.36 13.98 -3.86
N GLU A 29 4.58 14.08 -2.53
CA GLU A 29 5.90 14.21 -1.91
C GLU A 29 6.63 12.87 -1.72
N ALA A 30 5.93 11.73 -1.86
CA ALA A 30 6.56 10.44 -1.70
C ALA A 30 7.57 10.15 -2.83
N GLU A 31 8.72 9.56 -2.47
CA GLU A 31 9.77 9.15 -3.42
C GLU A 31 9.39 7.89 -4.25
N THR A 32 8.19 7.37 -4.05
CA THR A 32 7.63 6.27 -4.83
C THR A 32 7.53 6.71 -6.31
N SER A 33 7.94 5.84 -7.25
CA SER A 33 7.89 6.15 -8.69
C SER A 33 6.45 6.45 -9.15
N ASP A 34 6.32 7.30 -10.16
CA ASP A 34 5.00 7.68 -10.70
C ASP A 34 4.21 6.46 -11.18
N ASN A 35 4.87 5.50 -11.84
CA ASN A 35 4.24 4.25 -12.26
C ASN A 35 3.68 3.45 -11.07
N ILE A 36 4.40 3.39 -9.95
CA ILE A 36 3.90 2.73 -8.74
C ILE A 36 2.76 3.52 -8.10
N LYS A 37 2.81 4.86 -8.08
CA LYS A 37 1.69 5.70 -7.61
C LYS A 37 0.43 5.46 -8.43
N GLU A 38 0.55 5.45 -9.77
CA GLU A 38 -0.57 5.14 -10.67
C GLU A 38 -1.16 3.75 -10.41
N LYS A 39 -0.30 2.73 -10.25
CA LYS A 39 -0.74 1.39 -9.89
C LYS A 39 -1.46 1.35 -8.55
N MET A 40 -0.98 2.08 -7.55
CA MET A 40 -1.61 2.13 -6.23
C MET A 40 -2.99 2.78 -6.28
N VAL A 41 -3.13 3.90 -7.00
CA VAL A 41 -4.41 4.60 -7.18
C VAL A 41 -5.41 3.76 -7.96
N ALA A 42 -4.95 2.99 -8.95
CA ALA A 42 -5.80 2.07 -9.72
C ALA A 42 -6.13 0.76 -9.00
N ALA A 43 -5.44 0.45 -7.88
CA ALA A 43 -5.58 -0.83 -7.19
C ALA A 43 -6.82 -0.88 -6.30
N SER A 44 -7.49 -2.02 -6.29
CA SER A 44 -8.40 -2.42 -5.21
C SER A 44 -7.68 -3.26 -4.16
N SER A 45 -8.34 -3.55 -3.04
CA SER A 45 -7.80 -4.43 -2.00
C SER A 45 -7.47 -5.84 -2.50
N SER A 46 -8.16 -6.32 -3.54
CA SER A 46 -7.92 -7.62 -4.17
C SER A 46 -6.67 -7.64 -5.06
N HIS A 47 -6.17 -6.49 -5.49
CA HIS A 47 -4.91 -6.38 -6.24
C HIS A 47 -3.66 -6.40 -5.35
N THR A 48 -3.80 -6.88 -4.12
CA THR A 48 -2.68 -7.09 -3.20
C THR A 48 -2.53 -8.56 -2.83
N VAL A 49 -1.31 -9.03 -2.78
CA VAL A 49 -0.98 -10.44 -2.50
C VAL A 49 0.06 -10.55 -1.39
N ARG A 50 -0.05 -11.60 -0.58
CA ARG A 50 0.99 -11.96 0.39
C ARG A 50 1.94 -12.95 -0.24
N SER A 51 3.18 -12.54 -0.43
CA SER A 51 4.22 -13.32 -1.08
C SER A 51 5.53 -13.30 -0.30
N LYS A 52 6.33 -14.34 -0.46
CA LYS A 52 7.72 -14.42 0.02
C LYS A 52 8.72 -13.93 -1.02
N SER A 53 8.28 -13.60 -2.22
CA SER A 53 9.12 -13.30 -3.39
C SER A 53 10.20 -12.26 -3.15
N ARG A 54 9.99 -11.33 -2.23
CA ARG A 54 10.89 -10.21 -2.01
C ARG A 54 11.87 -10.39 -0.85
N THR A 55 11.42 -10.95 0.26
CA THR A 55 12.22 -11.01 1.49
C THR A 55 12.42 -12.41 2.05
N GLY A 56 11.74 -13.42 1.50
CA GLY A 56 11.69 -14.76 2.08
C GLY A 56 10.70 -14.91 3.24
N LYS A 57 10.10 -13.80 3.70
CA LYS A 57 8.96 -13.79 4.63
C LYS A 57 7.73 -13.24 3.93
N HIS A 58 6.55 -13.70 4.35
CA HIS A 58 5.31 -13.18 3.80
C HIS A 58 5.19 -11.68 4.06
N SER A 59 5.18 -10.92 2.98
CA SER A 59 4.86 -9.49 2.97
C SER A 59 3.77 -9.21 1.95
N ARG A 60 2.94 -8.21 2.22
CA ARG A 60 1.91 -7.82 1.27
C ARG A 60 2.47 -6.84 0.26
N GLN A 61 2.19 -7.09 -1.01
CA GLN A 61 2.70 -6.36 -2.15
C GLN A 61 1.57 -6.14 -3.17
N LEU A 62 1.74 -5.17 -4.06
CA LEU A 62 0.92 -5.07 -5.28
C LEU A 62 1.13 -6.32 -6.13
N SER A 63 0.03 -6.88 -6.63
CA SER A 63 0.09 -7.95 -7.61
C SER A 63 0.79 -7.46 -8.88
N SER A 64 1.65 -8.28 -9.42
CA SER A 64 2.37 -8.00 -10.66
C SER A 64 2.89 -9.31 -11.26
N PRO A 65 3.25 -9.35 -12.55
CA PRO A 65 3.85 -10.54 -13.15
C PRO A 65 5.13 -11.02 -12.46
N TRP A 66 5.86 -10.12 -11.79
CA TRP A 66 6.98 -10.50 -10.92
C TRP A 66 6.52 -11.42 -9.78
N VAL A 67 5.49 -11.00 -9.06
CA VAL A 67 4.97 -11.79 -7.92
C VAL A 67 4.36 -13.09 -8.41
N GLU A 68 3.59 -13.04 -9.50
CA GLU A 68 2.95 -14.21 -10.11
C GLU A 68 3.99 -15.26 -10.54
N ALA A 69 5.12 -14.82 -11.10
CA ALA A 69 6.21 -15.72 -11.47
C ALA A 69 6.80 -16.47 -10.25
N TRP A 70 6.89 -15.82 -9.10
CA TRP A 70 7.38 -16.45 -7.86
C TRP A 70 6.35 -17.36 -7.18
N GLU A 71 5.06 -17.16 -7.42
CA GLU A 71 3.97 -17.98 -6.90
C GLU A 71 3.59 -19.13 -7.86
N GLY A 72 4.23 -19.19 -9.04
CA GLY A 72 4.01 -20.22 -10.05
C GLY A 72 4.42 -21.62 -9.57
N LYS A 73 3.76 -22.66 -10.08
CA LYS A 73 4.02 -24.05 -9.69
C LYS A 73 5.45 -24.53 -9.95
N ASP A 74 6.08 -23.96 -10.98
CA ASP A 74 7.46 -24.30 -11.40
C ASP A 74 8.48 -23.28 -10.87
N ALA A 75 8.04 -22.34 -10.01
CA ALA A 75 8.91 -21.35 -9.42
C ALA A 75 9.85 -21.99 -8.38
N PRO A 76 11.10 -21.53 -8.27
CA PRO A 76 11.97 -21.97 -7.20
C PRO A 76 11.42 -21.52 -5.84
N GLU A 77 11.61 -22.34 -4.80
CA GLU A 77 11.26 -21.96 -3.44
C GLU A 77 12.04 -20.69 -3.03
N PRO A 78 11.38 -19.63 -2.55
CA PRO A 78 12.07 -18.45 -2.09
C PRO A 78 13.04 -18.77 -0.95
N LEU A 79 14.24 -18.20 -1.01
CA LEU A 79 15.24 -18.36 0.03
C LEU A 79 14.76 -17.78 1.38
N PRO A 80 15.22 -18.32 2.51
CA PRO A 80 14.90 -17.71 3.80
C PRO A 80 15.49 -16.30 3.93
N MET A 81 14.82 -15.46 4.71
CA MET A 81 15.32 -14.12 5.03
C MET A 81 16.66 -14.22 5.79
N PRO A 82 17.69 -13.40 5.48
CA PRO A 82 17.68 -12.27 4.53
C PRO A 82 18.11 -12.62 3.11
N LEU A 83 18.39 -13.90 2.79
CA LEU A 83 19.01 -14.28 1.53
C LEU A 83 18.16 -13.96 0.30
N GLN A 84 16.84 -14.11 0.41
CA GLN A 84 15.93 -13.77 -0.68
C GLN A 84 16.08 -12.30 -1.11
N THR A 85 16.28 -11.40 -0.18
CA THR A 85 16.47 -9.97 -0.47
C THR A 85 17.72 -9.74 -1.34
N MET A 86 18.78 -10.51 -1.15
CA MET A 86 20.00 -10.42 -1.95
C MET A 86 19.78 -10.83 -3.41
N VAL A 87 18.79 -11.67 -3.68
CA VAL A 87 18.40 -12.10 -5.03
C VAL A 87 17.39 -11.13 -5.64
N SER A 88 16.36 -10.76 -4.89
CA SER A 88 15.21 -10.00 -5.41
C SER A 88 15.49 -8.50 -5.59
N GLU A 89 16.13 -7.83 -4.62
CA GLU A 89 16.30 -6.39 -4.66
C GLU A 89 17.18 -5.89 -5.83
N PRO A 90 18.31 -6.54 -6.19
CA PRO A 90 19.06 -6.15 -7.37
C PRO A 90 18.27 -6.30 -8.67
N ALA A 91 17.41 -7.32 -8.76
CA ALA A 91 16.56 -7.53 -9.92
C ALA A 91 15.44 -6.49 -9.99
N LEU A 92 14.75 -6.23 -8.86
CA LEU A 92 13.70 -5.21 -8.77
C LEU A 92 14.26 -3.79 -9.00
N LYS A 93 15.50 -3.52 -8.57
CA LYS A 93 16.17 -2.26 -8.90
C LYS A 93 16.34 -2.09 -10.41
N LYS A 94 16.78 -3.12 -11.12
CA LYS A 94 16.88 -3.08 -12.60
C LYS A 94 15.51 -2.86 -13.25
N VAL A 95 14.47 -3.50 -12.71
CA VAL A 95 13.08 -3.28 -13.17
C VAL A 95 12.69 -1.82 -12.99
N ALA A 96 12.92 -1.23 -11.83
CA ALA A 96 12.61 0.16 -11.53
C ALA A 96 13.41 1.12 -12.44
N ASP A 97 14.71 0.88 -12.62
CA ASP A 97 15.56 1.70 -13.50
C ASP A 97 15.05 1.66 -14.96
N GLN A 98 14.59 0.51 -15.45
CA GLN A 98 14.04 0.39 -16.81
C GLN A 98 12.63 0.98 -16.92
N ALA A 99 11.81 0.84 -15.90
CA ALA A 99 10.48 1.46 -15.84
C ALA A 99 10.58 3.00 -15.88
N ALA A 100 11.56 3.56 -15.16
CA ALA A 100 11.80 5.00 -15.11
C ALA A 100 12.15 5.61 -16.48
N ILE A 101 12.79 4.85 -17.37
CA ILE A 101 13.08 5.27 -18.75
C ILE A 101 12.00 4.87 -19.77
N GLY A 102 10.84 4.39 -19.29
CA GLY A 102 9.66 4.16 -20.11
C GLY A 102 9.52 2.76 -20.68
N HIS A 103 10.29 1.75 -20.23
CA HIS A 103 10.16 0.38 -20.72
C HIS A 103 8.87 -0.26 -20.19
N GLU A 104 7.88 -0.50 -21.06
CA GLU A 104 6.53 -0.95 -20.68
C GLU A 104 6.52 -2.31 -19.94
N GLY A 105 7.33 -3.28 -20.39
CA GLY A 105 7.43 -4.57 -19.69
C GLY A 105 7.98 -4.42 -18.27
N ALA A 106 8.92 -3.50 -18.06
CA ALA A 106 9.45 -3.20 -16.73
C ALA A 106 8.40 -2.51 -15.84
N LYS A 107 7.65 -1.56 -16.39
CA LYS A 107 6.52 -0.95 -15.67
C LYS A 107 5.51 -2.00 -15.20
N GLN A 108 5.20 -2.99 -16.01
CA GLN A 108 4.31 -4.08 -15.61
C GLN A 108 4.87 -4.90 -14.45
N LEU A 109 6.18 -5.23 -14.47
CA LEU A 109 6.86 -6.03 -13.45
C LEU A 109 6.97 -5.31 -12.10
N GLU A 110 7.00 -3.98 -12.07
CA GLU A 110 7.14 -3.23 -10.83
C GLU A 110 6.07 -3.63 -9.79
N THR A 111 6.52 -3.85 -8.58
CA THR A 111 5.69 -4.09 -7.39
C THR A 111 6.22 -3.29 -6.21
N TYR A 112 5.38 -3.06 -5.21
CA TYR A 112 5.76 -2.34 -4.00
C TYR A 112 5.02 -2.91 -2.78
N TRP A 113 5.59 -2.72 -1.60
CA TRP A 113 4.90 -3.07 -0.36
C TRP A 113 3.68 -2.21 -0.15
N VAL A 114 2.55 -2.82 0.15
CA VAL A 114 1.30 -2.10 0.34
C VAL A 114 0.32 -2.91 1.16
N GLY A 115 -0.45 -2.26 2.01
CA GLY A 115 -1.55 -2.89 2.75
C GLY A 115 -2.83 -2.97 1.91
N GLN A 116 -3.77 -3.81 2.33
CA GLN A 116 -5.08 -3.95 1.65
C GLN A 116 -5.88 -2.64 1.60
N GLY A 117 -5.65 -1.74 2.55
CA GLY A 117 -6.31 -0.43 2.57
C GLY A 117 -6.00 0.46 1.37
N ILE A 118 -5.05 0.06 0.49
CA ILE A 118 -4.77 0.82 -0.74
C ILE A 118 -6.02 0.97 -1.62
N GLY A 119 -6.95 0.03 -1.57
CA GLY A 119 -8.22 0.13 -2.30
C GLY A 119 -9.15 1.28 -1.84
N LEU A 120 -8.77 2.01 -0.79
CA LEU A 120 -9.44 3.23 -0.33
C LEU A 120 -8.74 4.52 -0.79
N VAL A 121 -7.61 4.40 -1.50
CA VAL A 121 -6.82 5.52 -2.01
C VAL A 121 -7.07 5.62 -3.51
N ASN A 122 -7.78 6.67 -3.94
CA ASN A 122 -8.28 6.78 -5.31
C ASN A 122 -7.63 7.93 -6.10
N GLU A 123 -6.72 8.67 -5.47
CA GLU A 123 -6.06 9.82 -6.09
C GLU A 123 -4.68 10.09 -5.49
N THR A 124 -3.84 10.78 -6.25
CA THR A 124 -2.57 11.30 -5.78
C THR A 124 -2.77 12.72 -5.28
N ILE A 125 -2.69 12.91 -3.96
CA ILE A 125 -2.83 14.21 -3.29
C ILE A 125 -1.56 14.50 -2.47
N THR A 126 -1.48 15.68 -1.87
CA THR A 126 -0.36 16.00 -0.97
C THR A 126 -0.47 15.24 0.36
N ALA A 127 0.66 14.99 0.99
CA ALA A 127 0.69 14.39 2.32
C ALA A 127 -0.06 15.28 3.35
N GLY A 128 0.02 16.60 3.20
CA GLY A 128 -0.74 17.55 3.99
C GLY A 128 -2.26 17.37 3.84
N GLN A 129 -2.73 17.22 2.59
CA GLN A 129 -4.15 16.96 2.33
C GLN A 129 -4.59 15.62 2.89
N THR A 130 -3.74 14.58 2.78
CA THR A 130 -4.01 13.27 3.38
C THR A 130 -4.24 13.39 4.89
N VAL A 131 -3.40 14.13 5.60
CA VAL A 131 -3.57 14.36 7.04
C VAL A 131 -4.83 15.16 7.34
N GLN A 132 -5.16 16.15 6.50
CA GLN A 132 -6.38 16.94 6.68
C GLN A 132 -7.64 16.08 6.49
N ASN A 133 -7.67 15.23 5.46
CA ASN A 133 -8.76 14.27 5.24
C ASN A 133 -8.96 13.35 6.45
N PHE A 134 -7.87 12.83 7.03
CA PHE A 134 -7.96 12.03 8.27
C PHE A 134 -8.62 12.77 9.43
N LYS A 135 -8.32 14.05 9.59
CA LYS A 135 -8.93 14.88 10.66
C LYS A 135 -10.41 15.10 10.41
N GLU A 136 -10.77 15.47 9.19
CA GLU A 136 -12.16 15.75 8.80
C GLU A 136 -13.02 14.49 8.97
N GLU A 137 -12.60 13.36 8.38
CA GLU A 137 -13.30 12.08 8.49
C GLU A 137 -13.41 11.59 9.95
N PHE A 138 -12.40 11.85 10.78
CA PHE A 138 -12.44 11.53 12.21
C PHE A 138 -13.50 12.37 12.92
N ILE A 139 -13.53 13.68 12.67
CA ILE A 139 -14.52 14.61 13.28
C ILE A 139 -15.92 14.22 12.84
N ASP A 140 -16.14 14.01 11.55
CA ASP A 140 -17.44 13.60 10.99
C ASP A 140 -17.94 12.28 11.64
N SER A 141 -17.04 11.34 11.85
CA SER A 141 -17.34 10.06 12.51
C SER A 141 -17.74 10.27 13.97
N TYR A 142 -17.02 11.15 14.68
CA TYR A 142 -17.34 11.51 16.06
C TYR A 142 -18.72 12.21 16.15
N GLU A 143 -18.97 13.20 15.30
CA GLU A 143 -20.23 13.93 15.27
C GLU A 143 -21.41 13.02 14.95
N ARG A 144 -21.25 12.11 13.98
CA ARG A 144 -22.25 11.10 13.65
C ARG A 144 -22.59 10.19 14.83
N ILE A 145 -21.57 9.72 15.56
CA ILE A 145 -21.79 8.86 16.73
C ILE A 145 -22.45 9.65 17.87
N ASN A 146 -22.00 10.88 18.11
CA ASN A 146 -22.54 11.74 19.14
C ASN A 146 -24.01 12.10 18.89
N GLY A 147 -24.41 12.21 17.61
CA GLY A 147 -25.80 12.43 17.21
C GLY A 147 -26.78 11.37 17.71
N PHE A 148 -26.35 10.13 17.87
CA PHE A 148 -27.20 9.07 18.41
C PHE A 148 -27.57 9.26 19.90
N PHE A 149 -26.88 10.12 20.62
CA PHE A 149 -27.10 10.39 22.04
C PHE A 149 -27.74 11.75 22.29
N SER A 150 -27.93 12.56 21.25
CA SER A 150 -28.40 13.96 21.38
C SER A 150 -29.90 14.13 21.15
N ASP A 151 -30.63 13.07 20.77
CA ASP A 151 -32.07 13.08 20.49
C ASP A 151 -32.91 12.74 21.74
N GLU A 152 -32.37 12.93 22.94
CA GLU A 152 -33.10 12.98 24.22
C GLU A 152 -33.14 14.47 24.69
#